data_7a98c5b706735788cc5a94533e2a9f16
#
_entry.id   7a98c5b706735788cc5a94533e2a9f16
#
_cell.length_a   1.000
_cell.length_b   1.000
_cell.length_c   1.000
_cell.angle_alpha   90.00
_cell.angle_beta   90.00
_cell.angle_gamma   90.00
#
_symmetry.space_group_name_H-M   'P 1'
#
loop_
_entity.id
_entity.type
_entity.pdbx_description
1 polymer ?
#
loop_
_entity_poly.entity_id
_entity_poly.type
_entity_poly.pdbx_seq_one_letter_code
_entity_poly.pdbx_strand_id
1 'polypeptide(L)'
;MCIRDRFGMQDVSKHYHLGSFHQSQEMFEIPVNKKSFNGLSPQHQAILKNAAYAANTDNYFKALVRYSADLSKLMNQHKVNVYQTSDEILAQQLKGWDKVIGDFNKKDPFFKKIVNSQKAYAKRVMKYLLMNQPNYRLAYENEFGKLGSVKI
;
A
#
# COMPACT_ATOMS: atom_id res chain seq x y z
N MET A 1 -0.17 7.28 0.22
CA MET A 1 0.33 7.61 -1.11
C MET A 1 0.07 9.08 -1.40
N CYS A 2 1.07 9.93 -1.29
CA CYS A 2 0.93 11.38 -1.44
C CYS A 2 1.62 11.92 -2.68
N ILE A 3 1.31 11.31 -3.81
CA ILE A 3 1.58 11.89 -5.12
C ILE A 3 0.66 13.09 -5.35
N ARG A 4 -0.45 13.16 -4.60
CA ARG A 4 -1.53 14.12 -4.81
C ARG A 4 -1.11 15.58 -4.70
N ASP A 5 -0.35 15.94 -3.67
CA ASP A 5 0.12 17.32 -3.46
C ASP A 5 1.20 17.75 -4.47
N ARG A 6 2.05 16.80 -4.91
CA ARG A 6 3.10 17.08 -5.90
C ARG A 6 2.60 17.23 -7.32
N PHE A 7 1.46 16.62 -7.65
CA PHE A 7 0.82 16.72 -8.96
C PHE A 7 -0.32 17.75 -9.01
N GLY A 8 -0.51 18.53 -7.95
CA GLY A 8 -1.58 19.53 -7.90
C GLY A 8 -2.99 18.94 -7.89
N MET A 9 -3.16 17.68 -7.49
CA MET A 9 -4.48 17.01 -7.49
C MET A 9 -5.47 17.67 -6.53
N GLN A 10 -5.00 18.38 -5.51
CA GLN A 10 -5.83 19.18 -4.60
C GLN A 10 -6.54 20.34 -5.30
N ASP A 11 -6.06 20.78 -6.45
CA ASP A 11 -6.65 21.87 -7.21
C ASP A 11 -7.86 21.40 -8.02
N VAL A 12 -7.87 20.12 -8.42
CA VAL A 12 -8.95 19.51 -9.23
C VAL A 12 -9.90 18.62 -8.41
N SER A 13 -9.51 18.17 -7.22
CA SER A 13 -10.35 17.34 -6.35
C SER A 13 -10.23 17.77 -4.89
N LYS A 14 -11.36 18.11 -4.28
CA LYS A 14 -11.42 18.51 -2.86
C LYS A 14 -11.77 17.36 -1.91
N HIS A 15 -11.96 16.16 -2.43
CA HIS A 15 -12.28 14.96 -1.64
C HIS A 15 -11.19 13.90 -1.79
N TYR A 16 -10.77 13.33 -0.66
CA TYR A 16 -9.72 12.32 -0.61
C TYR A 16 -10.09 11.18 0.36
N HIS A 17 -10.24 9.97 -0.16
CA HIS A 17 -10.51 8.78 0.62
C HIS A 17 -9.23 8.02 0.93
N LEU A 18 -8.99 7.75 2.22
CA LEU A 18 -7.85 6.99 2.72
C LEU A 18 -8.24 5.54 3.00
N GLY A 19 -7.31 4.64 2.66
CA GLY A 19 -7.47 3.21 2.89
C GLY A 19 -8.44 2.55 1.90
N SER A 20 -7.88 1.73 1.01
CA SER A 20 -8.66 1.00 0.02
C SER A 20 -7.93 -0.28 -0.36
N PHE A 21 -8.68 -1.31 -0.77
CA PHE A 21 -8.09 -2.58 -1.18
C PHE A 21 -7.59 -2.60 -2.62
N HIS A 22 -7.97 -1.62 -3.46
CA HIS A 22 -7.56 -1.62 -4.87
C HIS A 22 -6.06 -1.38 -5.06
N GLN A 23 -5.41 -0.66 -4.14
CA GLN A 23 -3.98 -0.36 -4.16
C GLN A 23 -3.49 -0.13 -2.73
N SER A 24 -3.64 -1.14 -1.90
CA SER A 24 -3.26 -1.09 -0.49
C SER A 24 -1.74 -1.06 -0.28
N GLN A 25 -0.98 -1.55 -1.26
CA GLN A 25 0.47 -1.59 -1.24
C GLN A 25 1.03 -1.43 -2.65
N GLU A 26 2.09 -0.68 -2.79
CA GLU A 26 2.85 -0.56 -4.04
C GLU A 26 4.16 -1.33 -3.93
N MET A 27 4.51 -2.02 -5.01
CA MET A 27 5.83 -2.62 -5.19
C MET A 27 6.52 -1.92 -6.35
N PHE A 28 7.72 -1.42 -6.11
CA PHE A 28 8.54 -0.84 -7.14
C PHE A 28 9.57 -1.86 -7.62
N GLU A 29 9.61 -2.08 -8.92
CA GLU A 29 10.56 -2.97 -9.56
C GLU A 29 11.74 -2.17 -10.10
N ILE A 30 12.93 -2.74 -10.00
CA ILE A 30 14.14 -2.21 -10.64
C ILE A 30 14.56 -3.24 -11.70
N PRO A 31 13.99 -3.18 -12.92
CA PRO A 31 14.34 -4.13 -13.97
C PRO A 31 15.77 -3.90 -14.45
N VAL A 32 16.55 -4.97 -14.47
CA VAL A 32 17.94 -4.95 -14.95
C VAL A 32 18.10 -5.96 -16.07
N ASN A 33 18.79 -5.56 -17.15
CA ASN A 33 19.08 -6.48 -18.23
C ASN A 33 19.91 -7.66 -17.73
N LYS A 34 19.41 -8.89 -17.95
CA LYS A 34 20.04 -10.11 -17.45
C LYS A 34 21.47 -10.32 -17.95
N LYS A 35 21.76 -10.01 -19.22
CA LYS A 35 23.09 -10.14 -19.79
C LYS A 35 24.06 -9.16 -19.14
N SER A 36 23.65 -7.91 -18.98
CA SER A 36 24.45 -6.89 -18.31
C SER A 36 24.71 -7.23 -16.85
N PHE A 37 23.67 -7.68 -16.13
CA PHE A 37 23.81 -8.10 -14.73
C PHE A 37 24.75 -9.29 -14.57
N ASN A 38 24.63 -10.31 -15.43
CA ASN A 38 25.48 -11.51 -15.39
C ASN A 38 26.93 -11.22 -15.81
N GLY A 39 27.18 -10.14 -16.56
CA GLY A 39 28.52 -9.66 -16.91
C GLY A 39 29.24 -8.92 -15.79
N LEU A 40 28.55 -8.59 -14.69
CA LEU A 40 29.17 -8.00 -13.51
C LEU A 40 29.88 -9.05 -12.68
N SER A 41 30.93 -8.62 -11.96
CA SER A 41 31.56 -9.46 -10.95
C SER A 41 30.55 -9.84 -9.85
N PRO A 42 30.72 -10.97 -9.15
CA PRO A 42 29.87 -11.36 -8.02
C PRO A 42 29.74 -10.27 -6.96
N GLN A 43 30.82 -9.52 -6.72
CA GLN A 43 30.83 -8.40 -5.80
C GLN A 43 29.89 -7.27 -6.25
N HIS A 44 29.94 -6.86 -7.51
CA HIS A 44 29.04 -5.83 -8.05
C HIS A 44 27.57 -6.29 -8.10
N GLN A 45 27.32 -7.56 -8.39
CA GLN A 45 25.97 -8.13 -8.30
C GLN A 45 25.41 -8.07 -6.88
N ALA A 46 26.25 -8.39 -5.88
CA ALA A 46 25.86 -8.29 -4.46
C ALA A 46 25.60 -6.85 -4.03
N ILE A 47 26.43 -5.89 -4.46
CA ILE A 47 26.23 -4.47 -4.18
C ILE A 47 24.91 -3.99 -4.74
N LEU A 48 24.56 -4.29 -5.99
CA LEU A 48 23.27 -3.89 -6.59
C LEU A 48 22.07 -4.49 -5.86
N LYS A 49 22.12 -5.77 -5.49
CA LYS A 49 21.05 -6.42 -4.72
C LYS A 49 20.87 -5.77 -3.35
N ASN A 50 21.97 -5.55 -2.62
CA ASN A 50 21.90 -4.94 -1.31
C ASN A 50 21.45 -3.46 -1.37
N ALA A 51 21.87 -2.71 -2.39
CA ALA A 51 21.40 -1.34 -2.62
C ALA A 51 19.88 -1.31 -2.87
N ALA A 52 19.33 -2.26 -3.63
CA ALA A 52 17.89 -2.37 -3.86
C ALA A 52 17.12 -2.67 -2.56
N TYR A 53 17.61 -3.57 -1.70
CA TYR A 53 17.01 -3.84 -0.38
C TYR A 53 17.07 -2.62 0.52
N ALA A 54 18.21 -1.95 0.58
CA ALA A 54 18.37 -0.74 1.39
C ALA A 54 17.44 0.37 0.92
N ALA A 55 17.37 0.62 -0.39
CA ALA A 55 16.48 1.62 -0.96
C ALA A 55 15.00 1.32 -0.67
N ASN A 56 14.57 0.05 -0.75
CA ASN A 56 13.21 -0.34 -0.45
C ASN A 56 12.84 -0.05 1.02
N THR A 57 13.71 -0.42 1.95
CA THR A 57 13.48 -0.18 3.38
C THR A 57 13.47 1.31 3.70
N ASP A 58 14.44 2.06 3.20
CA ASP A 58 14.56 3.52 3.40
C ASP A 58 13.34 4.25 2.83
N ASN A 59 12.88 3.86 1.63
CA ASN A 59 11.69 4.43 1.01
C ASN A 59 10.43 4.23 1.85
N TYR A 60 10.23 3.06 2.43
CA TYR A 60 9.07 2.77 3.26
C TYR A 60 8.99 3.69 4.48
N PHE A 61 10.07 3.81 5.24
CA PHE A 61 10.08 4.64 6.45
C PHE A 61 10.01 6.14 6.12
N LYS A 62 10.73 6.60 5.11
CA LYS A 62 10.63 7.98 4.63
C LYS A 62 9.23 8.33 4.12
N ALA A 63 8.56 7.37 3.46
CA ALA A 63 7.20 7.57 3.00
C ALA A 63 6.22 7.79 4.15
N LEU A 64 6.32 7.02 5.24
CA LEU A 64 5.44 7.20 6.41
C LEU A 64 5.56 8.62 6.99
N VAL A 65 6.78 9.09 7.21
CA VAL A 65 7.03 10.43 7.75
C VAL A 65 6.54 11.52 6.79
N ARG A 66 6.90 11.41 5.52
CA ARG A 66 6.52 12.39 4.50
C ARG A 66 5.01 12.45 4.28
N TYR A 67 4.36 11.29 4.15
CA TYR A 67 2.93 11.24 3.86
C TYR A 67 2.08 11.74 5.02
N SER A 68 2.51 11.56 6.25
CA SER A 68 1.83 12.16 7.40
C SER A 68 1.89 13.69 7.37
N ALA A 69 3.04 14.27 7.03
CA ALA A 69 3.21 15.71 6.88
C ALA A 69 2.40 16.27 5.67
N ASP A 70 2.44 15.57 4.54
CA ASP A 70 1.70 15.97 3.34
C ASP A 70 0.18 15.91 3.56
N LEU A 71 -0.31 14.90 4.28
CA LEU A 71 -1.72 14.80 4.67
C LEU A 71 -2.15 15.99 5.52
N SER A 72 -1.33 16.37 6.50
CA SER A 72 -1.56 17.56 7.32
C SER A 72 -1.66 18.84 6.48
N LYS A 73 -0.78 19.01 5.48
CA LYS A 73 -0.83 20.15 4.55
C LYS A 73 -2.11 20.14 3.71
N LEU A 74 -2.48 18.98 3.14
CA LEU A 74 -3.71 18.85 2.36
C LEU A 74 -4.94 19.28 3.15
N MET A 75 -5.04 18.88 4.40
CA MET A 75 -6.17 19.24 5.27
C MET A 75 -6.14 20.71 5.70
N ASN A 76 -4.99 21.19 6.18
CA ASN A 76 -4.90 22.48 6.85
C ASN A 76 -4.67 23.64 5.88
N GLN A 77 -3.84 23.46 4.85
CA GLN A 77 -3.49 24.52 3.89
C GLN A 77 -4.40 24.50 2.66
N HIS A 78 -4.60 23.30 2.06
CA HIS A 78 -5.37 23.17 0.82
C HIS A 78 -6.87 22.92 1.06
N LYS A 79 -7.29 22.76 2.32
CA LYS A 79 -8.69 22.55 2.72
C LYS A 79 -9.34 21.35 2.01
N VAL A 80 -8.56 20.30 1.79
CA VAL A 80 -9.05 19.05 1.23
C VAL A 80 -9.83 18.30 2.31
N ASN A 81 -11.02 17.81 1.95
CA ASN A 81 -11.80 16.94 2.80
C ASN A 81 -11.22 15.50 2.72
N VAL A 82 -10.73 15.02 3.83
CA VAL A 82 -10.14 13.67 3.91
C VAL A 82 -11.11 12.76 4.63
N TYR A 83 -11.35 11.58 4.08
CA TYR A 83 -12.26 10.57 4.60
C TYR A 83 -11.54 9.24 4.79
N GLN A 84 -11.86 8.53 5.85
CA GLN A 84 -11.55 7.12 5.93
C GLN A 84 -12.60 6.37 5.11
N THR A 85 -12.15 5.47 4.21
CA THR A 85 -13.08 4.67 3.41
C THR A 85 -13.93 3.80 4.32
N SER A 86 -15.26 3.88 4.18
CA SER A 86 -16.17 3.12 5.04
C SER A 86 -16.10 1.62 4.78
N ASP A 87 -16.44 0.83 5.79
CA ASP A 87 -16.49 -0.63 5.69
C ASP A 87 -17.47 -1.11 4.62
N GLU A 88 -18.53 -0.35 4.35
CA GLU A 88 -19.49 -0.65 3.29
C GLU A 88 -18.84 -0.59 1.90
N ILE A 89 -18.06 0.47 1.64
CA ILE A 89 -17.32 0.62 0.38
C ILE A 89 -16.27 -0.49 0.28
N LEU A 90 -15.53 -0.75 1.36
CA LEU A 90 -14.54 -1.82 1.40
C LEU A 90 -15.16 -3.19 1.14
N ALA A 91 -16.32 -3.47 1.73
CA ALA A 91 -17.06 -4.71 1.48
C ALA A 91 -17.51 -4.85 0.02
N GLN A 92 -17.93 -3.76 -0.63
CA GLN A 92 -18.25 -3.78 -2.06
C GLN A 92 -17.02 -4.01 -2.94
N GLN A 93 -15.87 -3.45 -2.58
CA GLN A 93 -14.61 -3.74 -3.28
C GLN A 93 -14.24 -5.22 -3.19
N LEU A 94 -14.40 -5.85 -2.03
CA LEU A 94 -14.14 -7.29 -1.87
C LEU A 94 -15.07 -8.15 -2.73
N LYS A 95 -16.35 -7.82 -2.80
CA LYS A 95 -17.31 -8.51 -3.71
C LYS A 95 -16.91 -8.36 -5.18
N GLY A 96 -16.50 -7.15 -5.58
CA GLY A 96 -16.00 -6.90 -6.94
C GLY A 96 -14.74 -7.70 -7.23
N TRP A 97 -13.80 -7.74 -6.29
CA TRP A 97 -12.59 -8.54 -6.37
C TRP A 97 -12.88 -10.02 -6.54
N ASP A 98 -13.74 -10.59 -5.70
CA ASP A 98 -14.10 -12.01 -5.77
C ASP A 98 -14.71 -12.40 -7.11
N LYS A 99 -15.56 -11.52 -7.67
CA LYS A 99 -16.14 -11.72 -9.00
C LYS A 99 -15.06 -11.76 -10.08
N VAL A 100 -14.19 -10.75 -10.13
CA VAL A 100 -13.12 -10.64 -11.13
C VAL A 100 -12.17 -11.84 -11.05
N ILE A 101 -11.69 -12.17 -9.85
CA ILE A 101 -10.82 -13.33 -9.64
C ILE A 101 -11.52 -14.64 -10.01
N GLY A 102 -12.80 -14.78 -9.69
CA GLY A 102 -13.60 -15.93 -10.06
C GLY A 102 -13.69 -16.12 -11.58
N ASP A 103 -13.92 -15.03 -12.32
CA ASP A 103 -14.01 -15.05 -13.76
C ASP A 103 -12.67 -15.36 -14.45
N PHE A 104 -11.56 -14.79 -13.97
CA PHE A 104 -10.22 -15.13 -14.50
C PHE A 104 -9.79 -16.55 -14.17
N ASN A 105 -10.09 -17.05 -12.96
CA ASN A 105 -9.80 -18.43 -12.57
C ASN A 105 -10.49 -19.47 -13.44
N LYS A 106 -11.67 -19.16 -14.01
CA LYS A 106 -12.37 -20.05 -14.96
C LYS A 106 -11.70 -20.08 -16.33
N LYS A 107 -11.10 -18.96 -16.74
CA LYS A 107 -10.54 -18.76 -18.07
C LYS A 107 -9.09 -19.22 -18.19
N ASP A 108 -8.30 -19.08 -17.12
CA ASP A 108 -6.86 -19.32 -17.13
C ASP A 108 -6.43 -20.20 -15.94
N PRO A 109 -6.07 -21.48 -16.21
CA PRO A 109 -5.59 -22.40 -15.18
C PRO A 109 -4.27 -21.94 -14.53
N PHE A 110 -3.40 -21.25 -15.27
CA PHE A 110 -2.15 -20.72 -14.73
C PHE A 110 -2.40 -19.56 -13.78
N PHE A 111 -3.28 -18.64 -14.14
CA PHE A 111 -3.75 -17.59 -13.23
C PHE A 111 -4.33 -18.17 -11.93
N LYS A 112 -5.20 -19.18 -12.05
CA LYS A 112 -5.77 -19.88 -10.89
C LYS A 112 -4.69 -20.47 -9.99
N LYS A 113 -3.65 -21.08 -10.57
CA LYS A 113 -2.51 -21.64 -9.82
C LYS A 113 -1.78 -20.54 -9.02
N ILE A 114 -1.52 -19.39 -9.64
CA ILE A 114 -0.89 -18.24 -8.98
C ILE A 114 -1.75 -17.73 -7.83
N VAL A 115 -3.04 -17.47 -8.09
CA VAL A 115 -3.98 -16.98 -7.07
C VAL A 115 -4.08 -17.93 -5.87
N ASN A 116 -4.13 -19.23 -6.11
CA ASN A 116 -4.18 -20.22 -5.03
C ASN A 116 -2.89 -20.21 -4.18
N SER A 117 -1.74 -20.07 -4.82
CA SER A 117 -0.45 -19.93 -4.11
C SER A 117 -0.42 -18.66 -3.25
N GLN A 118 -0.84 -17.52 -3.82
CA GLN A 118 -0.91 -16.26 -3.08
C GLN A 118 -1.89 -16.33 -1.92
N LYS A 119 -3.08 -16.92 -2.12
CA LYS A 119 -4.08 -17.09 -1.05
C LYS A 119 -3.55 -17.98 0.09
N ALA A 120 -2.84 -19.06 -0.23
CA ALA A 120 -2.25 -19.92 0.79
C ALA A 120 -1.19 -19.18 1.63
N TYR A 121 -0.34 -18.41 0.96
CA TYR A 121 0.65 -17.56 1.62
C TYR A 121 -0.01 -16.49 2.50
N ALA A 122 -0.95 -15.73 1.93
CA ALA A 122 -1.66 -14.66 2.60
C ALA A 122 -2.42 -15.18 3.84
N LYS A 123 -3.10 -16.33 3.73
CA LYS A 123 -3.82 -16.94 4.86
C LYS A 123 -2.92 -17.14 6.08
N ARG A 124 -1.68 -17.58 5.87
CA ARG A 124 -0.71 -17.79 6.95
C ARG A 124 -0.12 -16.49 7.47
N VAL A 125 0.38 -15.65 6.55
CA VAL A 125 1.12 -14.43 6.91
C VAL A 125 0.19 -13.37 7.49
N MET A 126 -0.96 -13.13 6.88
CA MET A 126 -1.92 -12.14 7.38
C MET A 126 -2.52 -12.54 8.71
N LYS A 127 -2.79 -13.85 8.90
CA LYS A 127 -3.24 -14.32 10.23
C LYS A 127 -2.22 -13.97 11.31
N TYR A 128 -0.94 -14.23 11.06
CA TYR A 128 0.13 -13.89 12.00
C TYR A 128 0.20 -12.37 12.25
N LEU A 129 0.20 -11.56 11.21
CA LEU A 129 0.27 -10.10 11.32
C LEU A 129 -0.89 -9.54 12.14
N LEU A 130 -2.12 -9.98 11.86
CA LEU A 130 -3.31 -9.54 12.59
C LEU A 130 -3.31 -9.94 14.08
N MET A 131 -2.69 -11.09 14.40
CA MET A 131 -2.58 -11.56 15.78
C MET A 131 -1.39 -10.95 16.53
N ASN A 132 -0.33 -10.59 15.82
CA ASN A 132 0.92 -10.12 16.41
C ASN A 132 0.94 -8.59 16.62
N GLN A 133 0.10 -7.85 15.89
CA GLN A 133 0.03 -6.41 16.04
C GLN A 133 -0.97 -6.01 17.12
N PRO A 134 -0.59 -5.17 18.08
CA PRO A 134 -1.53 -4.63 19.04
C PRO A 134 -2.49 -3.64 18.36
N ASN A 135 -3.57 -3.29 19.06
CA ASN A 135 -4.46 -2.24 18.59
C ASN A 135 -3.80 -0.86 18.77
N TYR A 136 -3.03 -0.44 17.79
CA TYR A 136 -2.36 0.86 17.79
C TYR A 136 -3.31 2.04 17.88
N ARG A 137 -4.55 1.89 17.43
CA ARG A 137 -5.57 2.92 17.55
C ARG A 137 -5.89 3.19 19.02
N LEU A 138 -6.01 2.15 19.83
CA LEU A 138 -6.25 2.28 21.27
C LEU A 138 -5.13 3.07 21.95
N ALA A 139 -3.88 2.77 21.63
CA ALA A 139 -2.73 3.49 22.17
C ALA A 139 -2.72 4.96 21.74
N TYR A 140 -3.00 5.23 20.47
CA TYR A 140 -3.09 6.59 19.95
C TYR A 140 -4.21 7.39 20.66
N GLU A 141 -5.39 6.82 20.77
CA GLU A 141 -6.56 7.49 21.38
C GLU A 141 -6.39 7.72 22.88
N ASN A 142 -5.61 6.87 23.56
CA ASN A 142 -5.27 7.05 24.97
C ASN A 142 -4.37 8.27 25.20
N GLU A 143 -3.41 8.52 24.32
CA GLU A 143 -2.43 9.61 24.46
C GLU A 143 -2.94 10.93 23.86
N PHE A 144 -3.53 10.87 22.67
CA PHE A 144 -3.84 12.04 21.85
C PHE A 144 -5.34 12.34 21.74
N GLY A 145 -6.19 11.55 22.39
CA GLY A 145 -7.65 11.64 22.26
C GLY A 145 -8.18 10.95 21.02
N LYS A 146 -9.50 10.94 20.86
CA LYS A 146 -10.16 10.27 19.74
C LYS A 146 -9.52 10.70 18.42
N LEU A 147 -9.18 9.73 17.61
CA LEU A 147 -8.75 9.95 16.23
C LEU A 147 -9.85 10.82 15.58
N GLY A 148 -9.58 12.13 15.45
CA GLY A 148 -10.59 13.10 15.05
C GLY A 148 -11.33 12.57 13.83
N SER A 149 -12.63 12.69 13.85
CA SER A 149 -13.44 12.27 12.71
C SER A 149 -12.92 12.98 11.48
N VAL A 150 -12.18 12.23 10.66
CA VAL A 150 -12.08 12.57 9.27
C VAL A 150 -13.52 12.62 8.81
N LYS A 151 -14.05 13.80 8.55
CA LYS A 151 -15.47 13.99 8.26
C LYS A 151 -15.89 13.03 7.16
N ILE A 152 -16.83 12.16 7.51
CA ILE A 152 -17.64 11.43 6.54
C ILE A 152 -18.68 12.41 6.01
#